data_c9f8c66acc47b1dc99b6deb8b97c75da
#
_entry.id   c9f8c66acc47b1dc99b6deb8b97c75da
#
_cell.length_a   1.000
_cell.length_b   1.000
_cell.length_c   1.000
_cell.angle_alpha   90.00
_cell.angle_beta   90.00
_cell.angle_gamma   90.00
#
_symmetry.space_group_name_H-M   'P 1'
#
loop_
_entity.id
_entity.type
_entity.pdbx_description
1 polymer ?
#
loop_
_entity_poly.entity_id
_entity_poly.type
_entity_poly.pdbx_seq_one_letter_code
_entity_poly.pdbx_strand_id
1 'polypeptide(L)'
;PTRRSSDLEKTDADGYDAKEFDLTLGYSTGGFSVSITDYWYNTGAGYFHYGAHNTTHLYEAQVGYDFGPVAVNWYTNFAGDDGVKENGDRAYSSYISIAAPFKLGGLDWTAEVGATPWETDFYGASGFAVCDVSLGATKDIRITNSFSLPLFAKATWNPCSERAYFVVGLSF
;
A
#
# COMPACT_ATOMS: atom_id res chain seq x y z
N PRO A 1 15.73 6.38 2.22
CA PRO A 1 14.57 6.13 3.08
C PRO A 1 13.39 6.90 2.53
N THR A 2 12.50 6.19 1.85
CA THR A 2 11.25 6.77 1.33
C THR A 2 10.24 6.80 2.47
N ARG A 3 9.97 8.00 2.95
CA ARG A 3 8.89 8.26 3.88
C ARG A 3 7.60 8.32 3.06
N ARG A 4 6.72 7.33 3.15
CA ARG A 4 5.32 7.48 2.74
C ARG A 4 4.56 8.05 3.93
N SER A 5 4.11 9.28 3.81
CA SER A 5 3.03 9.83 4.63
C SER A 5 1.79 9.81 3.74
N SER A 6 0.84 8.93 4.04
CA SER A 6 -0.50 9.01 3.49
C SER A 6 -1.41 9.53 4.58
N ASP A 7 -1.53 10.85 4.69
CA ASP A 7 -2.60 11.48 5.45
C ASP A 7 -3.90 11.29 4.64
N LEU A 8 -4.62 10.22 4.91
CA LEU A 8 -6.01 10.05 4.50
C LEU A 8 -6.91 10.63 5.58
N GLU A 9 -7.20 11.93 5.49
CA GLU A 9 -8.35 12.51 6.18
C GLU A 9 -9.62 11.97 5.52
N LYS A 10 -10.23 10.98 6.17
CA LYS A 10 -11.59 10.55 5.87
C LYS A 10 -12.50 11.13 6.94
N THR A 11 -13.19 12.22 6.63
CA THR A 11 -14.31 12.69 7.43
C THR A 11 -15.51 11.76 7.15
N ASP A 12 -15.81 10.88 8.09
CA ASP A 12 -17.09 10.22 8.12
C ASP A 12 -18.19 11.24 8.47
N ALA A 13 -19.44 10.97 8.07
CA ALA A 13 -20.59 11.82 8.36
C ALA A 13 -20.81 12.07 9.86
N ASP A 14 -20.12 11.34 10.74
CA ASP A 14 -20.16 11.44 12.19
C ASP A 14 -19.00 12.29 12.79
N GLY A 15 -18.16 12.93 11.97
CA GLY A 15 -17.12 13.85 12.43
C GLY A 15 -15.89 13.18 13.08
N TYR A 16 -15.65 11.91 12.86
CA TYR A 16 -14.43 11.22 13.30
C TYR A 16 -13.33 11.40 12.25
N ASP A 17 -12.26 12.10 12.63
CA ASP A 17 -11.02 12.15 11.86
C ASP A 17 -10.30 10.81 12.01
N ALA A 18 -10.28 9.99 10.96
CA ALA A 18 -9.41 8.82 10.91
C ALA A 18 -7.95 9.29 10.74
N LYS A 19 -7.11 9.00 11.73
CA LYS A 19 -5.66 9.30 11.69
C LYS A 19 -4.89 8.00 11.60
N GLU A 20 -3.89 8.00 10.73
CA GLU A 20 -2.96 6.90 10.56
C GLU A 20 -1.54 7.43 10.76
N PHE A 21 -0.73 6.68 11.48
CA PHE A 21 0.69 6.96 11.64
C PHE A 21 1.49 5.70 11.31
N ASP A 22 2.40 5.83 10.33
CA ASP A 22 3.19 4.73 9.82
C ASP A 22 4.66 4.93 10.17
N LEU A 23 5.26 3.89 10.75
CA LEU A 23 6.69 3.82 10.99
C LEU A 23 7.30 2.66 10.21
N THR A 24 8.13 2.96 9.22
CA THR A 24 8.77 1.95 8.38
C THR A 24 10.27 1.91 8.58
N LEU A 25 10.80 0.70 8.81
CA LEU A 25 12.22 0.39 8.74
C LEU A 25 12.46 -0.50 7.53
N GLY A 26 13.31 -0.06 6.60
CA GLY A 26 13.59 -0.81 5.37
C GLY A 26 15.06 -0.80 4.97
N TYR A 27 15.43 -1.81 4.20
CA TYR A 27 16.74 -1.95 3.57
C TYR A 27 16.57 -2.35 2.10
N SER A 28 17.40 -1.76 1.22
CA SER A 28 17.40 -2.12 -0.19
C SER A 28 18.81 -2.16 -0.76
N THR A 29 19.07 -3.11 -1.65
CA THR A 29 20.34 -3.26 -2.36
C THR A 29 20.17 -4.11 -3.62
N GLY A 30 20.76 -3.68 -4.75
CA GLY A 30 20.83 -4.48 -5.99
C GLY A 30 19.48 -4.99 -6.51
N GLY A 31 18.42 -4.18 -6.42
CA GLY A 31 17.04 -4.56 -6.78
C GLY A 31 16.25 -5.25 -5.66
N PHE A 32 16.91 -5.84 -4.65
CA PHE A 32 16.27 -6.42 -3.48
C PHE A 32 15.82 -5.33 -2.50
N SER A 33 14.63 -5.52 -1.91
CA SER A 33 14.12 -4.68 -0.83
C SER A 33 13.44 -5.52 0.24
N VAL A 34 13.57 -5.08 1.48
CA VAL A 34 12.85 -5.64 2.64
C VAL A 34 12.48 -4.50 3.57
N SER A 35 11.28 -4.55 4.14
CA SER A 35 10.87 -3.60 5.17
C SER A 35 9.90 -4.20 6.17
N ILE A 36 9.80 -3.55 7.31
CA ILE A 36 8.76 -3.76 8.31
C ILE A 36 8.11 -2.41 8.56
N THR A 37 6.79 -2.38 8.53
CA THR A 37 5.98 -1.19 8.81
C THR A 37 5.05 -1.46 9.99
N ASP A 38 5.03 -0.53 10.92
CA ASP A 38 4.04 -0.41 12.00
C ASP A 38 3.01 0.64 11.56
N TYR A 39 1.80 0.23 11.27
CA TYR A 39 0.65 1.10 11.02
C TYR A 39 -0.13 1.27 12.30
N TRP A 40 -0.37 2.49 12.73
CA TRP A 40 -1.26 2.76 13.85
C TRP A 40 -2.47 3.56 13.39
N TYR A 41 -3.64 3.10 13.81
CA TYR A 41 -4.92 3.74 13.53
C TYR A 41 -5.54 4.28 14.82
N ASN A 42 -6.06 5.52 14.81
CA ASN A 42 -6.71 6.13 15.98
C ASN A 42 -8.17 5.63 16.19
N THR A 43 -8.45 4.38 15.85
CA THR A 43 -9.80 3.78 15.92
C THR A 43 -10.18 3.27 17.32
N GLY A 44 -9.28 3.37 18.30
CA GLY A 44 -9.53 2.85 19.65
C GLY A 44 -8.38 3.13 20.61
N ALA A 45 -7.39 2.24 20.69
CA ALA A 45 -6.28 2.35 21.62
C ALA A 45 -5.29 3.45 21.23
N GLY A 46 -4.68 4.12 22.25
CA GLY A 46 -3.65 5.11 22.01
C GLY A 46 -2.38 4.50 21.41
N TYR A 47 -1.55 5.33 20.77
CA TYR A 47 -0.31 4.92 20.07
C TYR A 47 0.62 4.00 20.88
N PHE A 48 0.76 4.21 22.19
CA PHE A 48 1.64 3.37 23.04
C PHE A 48 0.97 2.11 23.58
N HIS A 49 -0.20 1.72 23.04
CA HIS A 49 -0.91 0.53 23.47
C HIS A 49 -0.59 -0.65 22.57
N TYR A 50 0.37 -1.48 22.94
CA TYR A 50 0.87 -2.64 22.19
C TYR A 50 0.33 -3.99 22.71
N GLY A 51 -0.90 -4.01 23.24
CA GLY A 51 -1.53 -5.24 23.74
C GLY A 51 -1.81 -6.25 22.62
N ALA A 52 -1.55 -7.53 22.88
CA ALA A 52 -1.57 -8.58 21.85
C ALA A 52 -2.93 -8.81 21.16
N HIS A 53 -4.06 -8.40 21.79
CA HIS A 53 -5.41 -8.66 21.27
C HIS A 53 -6.31 -7.42 21.21
N ASN A 54 -5.81 -6.26 21.58
CA ASN A 54 -6.58 -5.03 21.66
C ASN A 54 -5.79 -3.79 21.21
N THR A 55 -4.73 -4.01 20.45
CA THR A 55 -3.98 -2.95 19.79
C THR A 55 -4.69 -2.50 18.51
N THR A 56 -4.47 -1.24 18.13
CA THR A 56 -4.80 -0.71 16.81
C THR A 56 -3.56 -0.58 15.93
N HIS A 57 -2.45 -1.20 16.34
CA HIS A 57 -1.27 -1.36 15.51
C HIS A 57 -1.43 -2.58 14.59
N LEU A 58 -0.97 -2.44 13.36
CA LEU A 58 -0.83 -3.50 12.38
C LEU A 58 0.63 -3.55 11.93
N TYR A 59 1.22 -4.74 11.98
CA TYR A 59 2.63 -4.92 11.57
C TYR A 59 2.69 -5.69 10.28
N GLU A 60 3.26 -5.07 9.25
CA GLU A 60 3.46 -5.65 7.92
C GLU A 60 4.96 -5.88 7.65
N ALA A 61 5.29 -7.02 7.11
CA ALA A 61 6.58 -7.30 6.49
C ALA A 61 6.44 -7.25 4.96
N GLN A 62 7.41 -6.61 4.30
CA GLN A 62 7.52 -6.56 2.84
C GLN A 62 8.83 -7.19 2.41
N VAL A 63 8.79 -7.95 1.31
CA VAL A 63 9.97 -8.38 0.54
C VAL A 63 9.69 -8.09 -0.93
N GLY A 64 10.66 -7.48 -1.62
CA GLY A 64 10.53 -7.14 -3.02
C GLY A 64 11.81 -7.38 -3.81
N TYR A 65 11.65 -7.56 -5.12
CA TYR A 65 12.77 -7.60 -6.05
C TYR A 65 12.41 -6.90 -7.37
N ASP A 66 13.26 -5.96 -7.75
CA ASP A 66 13.21 -5.27 -9.04
C ASP A 66 14.15 -5.96 -10.03
N PHE A 67 13.57 -6.61 -11.05
CA PHE A 67 14.29 -7.27 -12.15
C PHE A 67 14.61 -6.30 -13.31
N GLY A 68 14.24 -5.02 -13.19
CA GLY A 68 14.32 -4.00 -14.23
C GLY A 68 13.05 -3.91 -15.06
N PRO A 69 12.70 -4.88 -15.92
CA PRO A 69 11.45 -4.86 -16.68
C PRO A 69 10.19 -5.01 -15.82
N VAL A 70 10.31 -5.71 -14.69
CA VAL A 70 9.22 -5.93 -13.73
C VAL A 70 9.77 -5.91 -12.30
N ALA A 71 8.95 -5.43 -11.37
CA ALA A 71 9.19 -5.56 -9.94
C ALA A 71 8.11 -6.47 -9.33
N VAL A 72 8.51 -7.32 -8.41
CA VAL A 72 7.61 -8.22 -7.67
C VAL A 72 7.74 -7.90 -6.20
N ASN A 73 6.61 -7.72 -5.50
CA ASN A 73 6.58 -7.47 -4.07
C ASN A 73 5.62 -8.43 -3.38
N TRP A 74 5.98 -8.83 -2.19
CA TRP A 74 5.15 -9.60 -1.26
C TRP A 74 5.03 -8.83 0.05
N TYR A 75 3.82 -8.71 0.54
CA TYR A 75 3.46 -8.07 1.81
C TYR A 75 2.72 -9.07 2.67
N THR A 76 2.95 -9.07 3.97
CA THR A 76 2.25 -9.94 4.92
C THR A 76 2.07 -9.23 6.26
N ASN A 77 0.85 -9.17 6.73
CA ASN A 77 0.53 -8.75 8.08
C ASN A 77 0.88 -9.88 9.05
N PHE A 78 1.89 -9.71 9.88
CA PHE A 78 2.36 -10.78 10.74
C PHE A 78 1.97 -10.62 12.21
N ALA A 79 1.55 -9.42 12.63
CA ALA A 79 1.15 -9.13 14.01
C ALA A 79 0.17 -7.94 14.07
N GLY A 80 -0.43 -7.71 15.24
CA GLY A 80 -1.33 -6.60 15.50
C GLY A 80 -2.76 -6.88 15.03
N ASP A 81 -3.46 -5.84 14.58
CA ASP A 81 -4.86 -5.84 14.17
C ASP A 81 -5.00 -6.26 12.70
N ASP A 82 -4.72 -7.54 12.43
CA ASP A 82 -4.83 -8.16 11.11
C ASP A 82 -6.24 -8.70 10.89
N GLY A 83 -6.57 -8.96 9.62
CA GLY A 83 -7.78 -9.66 9.23
C GLY A 83 -7.86 -11.10 9.71
N VAL A 84 -9.06 -11.67 9.62
CA VAL A 84 -9.35 -13.06 10.00
C VAL A 84 -9.90 -13.86 8.82
N LYS A 85 -9.78 -15.18 8.95
CA LYS A 85 -10.44 -16.16 8.08
C LYS A 85 -11.88 -16.40 8.54
N GLU A 86 -12.69 -17.09 7.73
CA GLU A 86 -14.07 -17.46 8.07
C GLU A 86 -14.16 -18.26 9.37
N ASN A 87 -13.14 -19.06 9.68
CA ASN A 87 -13.07 -19.83 10.93
C ASN A 87 -12.64 -19.03 12.17
N GLY A 88 -12.37 -17.72 12.00
CA GLY A 88 -11.94 -16.79 13.06
C GLY A 88 -10.43 -16.82 13.36
N ASP A 89 -9.65 -17.65 12.68
CA ASP A 89 -8.19 -17.64 12.83
C ASP A 89 -7.58 -16.40 12.16
N ARG A 90 -6.44 -15.91 12.66
CA ARG A 90 -5.67 -14.85 12.02
C ARG A 90 -5.37 -15.22 10.55
N ALA A 91 -5.66 -14.30 9.64
CA ALA A 91 -5.50 -14.54 8.22
C ALA A 91 -4.03 -14.47 7.75
N TYR A 92 -3.17 -13.75 8.49
CA TYR A 92 -1.86 -13.31 7.98
C TYR A 92 -2.04 -12.69 6.60
N SER A 93 -2.92 -11.68 6.56
CA SER A 93 -3.36 -11.04 5.31
C SER A 93 -2.17 -10.67 4.46
N SER A 94 -2.12 -11.23 3.27
CA SER A 94 -0.97 -11.09 2.38
C SER A 94 -1.38 -10.54 1.03
N TYR A 95 -0.45 -9.83 0.41
CA TYR A 95 -0.64 -9.22 -0.89
C TYR A 95 0.61 -9.40 -1.74
N ILE A 96 0.42 -9.78 -2.98
CA ILE A 96 1.49 -9.88 -3.98
C ILE A 96 1.20 -8.84 -5.06
N SER A 97 2.20 -8.07 -5.46
CA SER A 97 2.10 -7.22 -6.64
C SER A 97 3.18 -7.50 -7.67
N ILE A 98 2.81 -7.32 -8.93
CA ILE A 98 3.72 -7.31 -10.07
C ILE A 98 3.53 -5.98 -10.77
N ALA A 99 4.58 -5.17 -10.83
CA ALA A 99 4.60 -3.86 -11.46
C ALA A 99 5.56 -3.84 -12.65
N ALA A 100 5.12 -3.28 -13.77
CA ALA A 100 5.92 -3.12 -14.99
C ALA A 100 6.04 -1.63 -15.35
N PRO A 101 7.22 -1.00 -15.18
CA PRO A 101 7.47 0.35 -15.64
C PRO A 101 7.68 0.38 -17.17
N PHE A 102 7.17 1.42 -17.84
CA PHE A 102 7.40 1.67 -19.26
C PHE A 102 7.31 3.16 -19.60
N LYS A 103 7.78 3.54 -20.78
CA LYS A 103 7.71 4.93 -21.27
C LYS A 103 6.79 5.00 -22.48
N LEU A 104 5.85 5.94 -22.43
CA LEU A 104 4.93 6.19 -23.56
C LEU A 104 4.51 7.67 -23.59
N GLY A 105 4.61 8.30 -24.77
CA GLY A 105 4.17 9.68 -24.98
C GLY A 105 4.92 10.72 -24.12
N GLY A 106 6.18 10.45 -23.74
CA GLY A 106 6.99 11.34 -22.91
C GLY A 106 6.60 11.33 -21.42
N LEU A 107 5.86 10.30 -20.99
CA LEU A 107 5.50 10.02 -19.61
C LEU A 107 6.17 8.72 -19.16
N ASP A 108 6.43 8.62 -17.87
CA ASP A 108 6.81 7.40 -17.20
C ASP A 108 5.55 6.72 -16.66
N TRP A 109 5.29 5.51 -17.14
CA TRP A 109 4.11 4.71 -16.80
C TRP A 109 4.49 3.53 -15.93
N THR A 110 3.55 3.10 -15.09
CA THR A 110 3.63 1.83 -14.36
C THR A 110 2.28 1.13 -14.44
N ALA A 111 2.26 -0.07 -15.01
CA ALA A 111 1.13 -0.99 -14.90
C ALA A 111 1.38 -1.94 -13.74
N GLU A 112 0.38 -2.17 -12.90
CA GLU A 112 0.49 -3.04 -11.74
C GLU A 112 -0.73 -3.94 -11.62
N VAL A 113 -0.51 -5.19 -11.22
CA VAL A 113 -1.54 -6.14 -10.81
C VAL A 113 -1.18 -6.66 -9.43
N GLY A 114 -2.17 -6.66 -8.54
CA GLY A 114 -2.02 -7.14 -7.18
C GLY A 114 -3.11 -8.13 -6.80
N ALA A 115 -2.74 -9.11 -5.98
CA ALA A 115 -3.63 -10.18 -5.56
C ALA A 115 -3.36 -10.58 -4.10
N THR A 116 -4.41 -11.01 -3.40
CA THR A 116 -4.27 -11.77 -2.16
C THR A 116 -4.15 -13.26 -2.49
N PRO A 117 -3.17 -13.99 -1.89
CA PRO A 117 -2.96 -15.41 -2.20
C PRO A 117 -3.93 -16.36 -1.52
N TRP A 118 -4.62 -15.92 -0.46
CA TRP A 118 -5.53 -16.74 0.33
C TRP A 118 -6.64 -15.92 0.99
N GLU A 119 -7.51 -16.63 1.69
CA GLU A 119 -8.66 -16.08 2.40
C GLU A 119 -8.25 -15.06 3.47
N THR A 120 -8.90 -13.89 3.42
CA THR A 120 -8.80 -12.84 4.43
C THR A 120 -9.96 -11.85 4.28
N ASP A 121 -10.57 -11.44 5.38
CA ASP A 121 -11.55 -10.35 5.38
C ASP A 121 -10.91 -8.98 5.20
N PHE A 122 -9.60 -8.83 5.47
CA PHE A 122 -8.85 -7.59 5.25
C PHE A 122 -8.93 -7.09 3.80
N TYR A 123 -8.91 -8.01 2.83
CA TYR A 123 -9.11 -7.71 1.40
C TYR A 123 -10.49 -8.11 0.89
N GLY A 124 -11.38 -8.62 1.76
CA GLY A 124 -12.70 -9.12 1.38
C GLY A 124 -12.65 -10.34 0.47
N ALA A 125 -11.65 -11.21 0.64
CA ALA A 125 -11.40 -12.34 -0.23
C ALA A 125 -11.59 -13.69 0.52
N SER A 126 -12.34 -14.61 -0.10
CA SER A 126 -12.55 -15.99 0.40
C SER A 126 -11.50 -16.99 -0.10
N GLY A 127 -10.41 -16.52 -0.73
CA GLY A 127 -9.33 -17.31 -1.28
C GLY A 127 -8.42 -16.44 -2.14
N PHE A 128 -7.73 -17.05 -3.11
CA PHE A 128 -6.97 -16.27 -4.08
C PHE A 128 -7.88 -15.32 -4.84
N ALA A 129 -7.53 -14.02 -4.85
CA ALA A 129 -8.28 -13.00 -5.57
C ALA A 129 -7.38 -11.87 -6.06
N VAL A 130 -7.63 -11.39 -7.28
CA VAL A 130 -7.02 -10.15 -7.79
C VAL A 130 -7.75 -8.98 -7.13
N CYS A 131 -7.01 -8.13 -6.40
CA CYS A 131 -7.56 -7.02 -5.65
C CYS A 131 -7.16 -5.64 -6.21
N ASP A 132 -6.17 -5.60 -7.10
CA ASP A 132 -5.69 -4.37 -7.73
C ASP A 132 -5.33 -4.61 -9.19
N VAL A 133 -5.84 -3.77 -10.07
CA VAL A 133 -5.37 -3.60 -11.42
C VAL A 133 -5.22 -2.12 -11.65
N SER A 134 -3.99 -1.64 -11.75
CA SER A 134 -3.75 -0.20 -11.80
C SER A 134 -2.81 0.23 -12.92
N LEU A 135 -2.99 1.47 -13.33
CA LEU A 135 -2.15 2.16 -14.30
C LEU A 135 -1.84 3.54 -13.76
N GLY A 136 -0.56 3.80 -13.55
CA GLY A 136 -0.04 5.09 -13.13
C GLY A 136 0.77 5.76 -14.23
N ALA A 137 0.77 7.09 -14.25
CA ALA A 137 1.63 7.91 -15.09
C ALA A 137 2.27 9.02 -14.27
N THR A 138 3.55 9.29 -14.52
CA THR A 138 4.29 10.37 -13.86
C THR A 138 4.97 11.25 -14.92
N LYS A 139 4.98 12.53 -14.65
CA LYS A 139 5.68 13.54 -15.45
C LYS A 139 6.38 14.54 -14.56
N ASP A 140 7.67 14.75 -14.79
CA ASP A 140 8.39 15.85 -14.19
C ASP A 140 8.00 17.18 -14.83
N ILE A 141 7.43 18.06 -14.02
CA ILE A 141 7.13 19.44 -14.42
C ILE A 141 8.31 20.31 -14.00
N ARG A 142 9.07 20.79 -14.98
CA ARG A 142 10.19 21.69 -14.72
C ARG A 142 9.68 23.06 -14.30
N ILE A 143 9.95 23.45 -13.06
CA ILE A 143 9.58 24.74 -12.51
C ILE A 143 10.71 25.77 -12.71
N THR A 144 11.96 25.34 -12.48
CA THR A 144 13.16 26.15 -12.71
C THR A 144 14.24 25.32 -13.41
N ASN A 145 15.40 25.91 -13.69
CA ASN A 145 16.54 25.17 -14.26
C ASN A 145 17.12 24.10 -13.32
N SER A 146 16.87 24.21 -12.01
CA SER A 146 17.39 23.32 -10.97
C SER A 146 16.29 22.61 -10.15
N PHE A 147 15.02 22.84 -10.46
CA PHE A 147 13.91 22.25 -9.72
C PHE A 147 12.81 21.76 -10.65
N SER A 148 12.44 20.50 -10.52
CA SER A 148 11.30 19.87 -11.15
C SER A 148 10.39 19.27 -10.10
N LEU A 149 9.10 19.28 -10.37
CA LEU A 149 8.06 18.74 -9.50
C LEU A 149 7.37 17.59 -10.23
N PRO A 150 7.52 16.33 -9.73
CA PRO A 150 6.82 15.18 -10.29
C PRO A 150 5.30 15.30 -10.04
N LEU A 151 4.54 15.33 -11.12
CA LEU A 151 3.09 15.18 -11.12
C LEU A 151 2.77 13.73 -11.47
N PHE A 152 1.94 13.09 -10.67
CA PHE A 152 1.47 11.73 -10.95
C PHE A 152 -0.05 11.65 -11.00
N ALA A 153 -0.53 10.67 -11.76
CA ALA A 153 -1.92 10.23 -11.76
C ALA A 153 -1.95 8.70 -11.75
N LYS A 154 -2.84 8.09 -10.97
CA LYS A 154 -3.05 6.63 -10.92
C LYS A 154 -4.53 6.32 -10.98
N ALA A 155 -4.92 5.43 -11.88
CA ALA A 155 -6.21 4.80 -11.91
C ALA A 155 -6.07 3.38 -11.38
N THR A 156 -6.95 2.96 -10.49
CA THR A 156 -6.98 1.63 -9.89
C THR A 156 -8.38 1.06 -9.97
N TRP A 157 -8.50 -0.17 -10.43
CA TRP A 157 -9.70 -0.98 -10.29
C TRP A 157 -9.43 -2.11 -9.29
N ASN A 158 -10.31 -2.23 -8.29
CA ASN A 158 -10.29 -3.32 -7.33
C ASN A 158 -11.43 -4.30 -7.64
N PRO A 159 -11.14 -5.47 -8.24
CA PRO A 159 -12.16 -6.47 -8.59
C PRO A 159 -12.87 -7.06 -7.37
N CYS A 160 -12.20 -7.19 -6.22
CA CYS A 160 -12.79 -7.76 -5.01
C CYS A 160 -13.91 -6.89 -4.43
N SER A 161 -13.74 -5.57 -4.46
CA SER A 161 -14.74 -4.63 -3.96
C SER A 161 -15.61 -4.01 -5.05
N GLU A 162 -15.35 -4.35 -6.34
CA GLU A 162 -15.98 -3.75 -7.52
C GLU A 162 -15.89 -2.22 -7.55
N ARG A 163 -14.78 -1.67 -7.04
CA ARG A 163 -14.56 -0.22 -6.97
C ARG A 163 -13.42 0.23 -7.87
N ALA A 164 -13.55 1.45 -8.38
CA ALA A 164 -12.49 2.14 -9.10
C ALA A 164 -12.09 3.41 -8.36
N TYR A 165 -10.79 3.71 -8.37
CA TYR A 165 -10.20 4.87 -7.72
C TYR A 165 -9.36 5.65 -8.74
N PHE A 166 -9.33 6.95 -8.57
CA PHE A 166 -8.45 7.82 -9.34
C PHE A 166 -7.76 8.79 -8.39
N VAL A 167 -6.43 8.80 -8.43
CA VAL A 167 -5.60 9.65 -7.58
C VAL A 167 -4.72 10.53 -8.45
N VAL A 168 -4.61 11.80 -8.12
CA VAL A 168 -3.65 12.75 -8.72
C VAL A 168 -2.89 13.42 -7.58
N GLY A 169 -1.59 13.58 -7.74
CA GLY A 169 -0.78 14.20 -6.71
C GLY A 169 0.55 14.74 -7.23
N LEU A 170 1.24 15.44 -6.35
CA LEU A 170 2.58 15.96 -6.53
C LEU A 170 3.50 15.26 -5.53
N SER A 171 4.73 14.95 -5.95
CA SER A 171 5.76 14.38 -5.07
C SER A 171 6.84 15.43 -4.80
N PHE A 172 7.27 15.57 -3.53
CA PHE A 172 8.30 16.53 -3.11
C PHE A 172 9.56 15.80 -2.64
#